data_3be67017f383e53399770a7d5ae17de9
#
_entry.id   3be67017f383e53399770a7d5ae17de9
#
_cell.length_a   1.000
_cell.length_b   1.000
_cell.length_c   1.000
_cell.angle_alpha   90.00
_cell.angle_beta   90.00
_cell.angle_gamma   90.00
#
_symmetry.space_group_name_H-M   'P 1'
#
loop_
_entity.id
_entity.type
_entity.pdbx_description
1 polymer ?
#
loop_
_entity_poly.entity_id
_entity_poly.type
_entity_poly.pdbx_seq_one_letter_code
_entity_poly.pdbx_strand_id
1 'polypeptide(L)'
;MFMKKIALAGAISLLGSGAWAACAFENTVPLKSLSAGFEAWKAVTDAMAECGNFQAELDQEFRTKQPAAFEANPALYHIGGVSNGTITPLLNAGTIRPLDDLVAKYGQNLAPNQLIRVNGQIMAIAMMVNTQHLMYREDILADLGIAVPTTWDEVYAAAAKIKEAGVVDHPLGATMASGWNLAQEFVNMYPGFGGVYFNDDNSTAVNSEAGIKALEMMKAGLQYMDPEVLVSDSTYVQQQFQQGKIVMANLWASRAGAMDDPAESQVVGKVKMAAAPMAVPGGAPATTLWWDGIVIATNISDEEADAAFRVAMEGLDEEMVKANNDAAIWLITGYVPGEVALGTVQTATAPTPPPAYPSTTQMGLLHTALGNEIPAFLTGERDAAATLAAIEASYTTSAKEAGVMQ
;
A
#
# COMPACT_ATOMS: atom_id res chain seq x y z
N MET A 1 -67.62 -27.31 28.37
CA MET A 1 -66.81 -27.43 27.16
C MET A 1 -66.50 -26.00 26.68
N PHE A 2 -65.38 -25.46 27.16
CA PHE A 2 -64.96 -24.09 26.87
C PHE A 2 -63.56 -24.13 26.26
N MET A 3 -63.46 -23.79 24.99
CA MET A 3 -62.21 -23.61 24.28
C MET A 3 -61.60 -22.24 24.63
N LYS A 4 -60.45 -22.22 25.29
CA LYS A 4 -59.62 -21.02 25.47
C LYS A 4 -58.76 -20.79 24.24
N LYS A 5 -59.00 -19.65 23.55
CA LYS A 5 -58.09 -19.16 22.51
C LYS A 5 -56.87 -18.50 23.18
N ILE A 6 -55.68 -19.04 22.89
CA ILE A 6 -54.42 -18.42 23.27
C ILE A 6 -54.01 -17.50 22.11
N ALA A 7 -53.93 -16.22 22.39
CA ALA A 7 -53.37 -15.23 21.47
C ALA A 7 -51.85 -15.22 21.66
N LEU A 8 -51.13 -15.59 20.59
CA LEU A 8 -49.68 -15.46 20.55
C LEU A 8 -49.32 -14.04 20.10
N ALA A 9 -48.86 -13.22 21.02
CA ALA A 9 -48.29 -11.91 20.72
C ALA A 9 -46.85 -12.10 20.18
N GLY A 10 -46.66 -11.95 18.90
CA GLY A 10 -45.33 -11.92 18.28
C GLY A 10 -44.65 -10.60 18.62
N ALA A 11 -43.60 -10.65 19.44
CA ALA A 11 -42.69 -9.53 19.58
C ALA A 11 -41.82 -9.43 18.31
N ILE A 12 -42.07 -8.43 17.51
CA ILE A 12 -41.19 -8.01 16.43
C ILE A 12 -40.00 -7.30 17.11
N SER A 13 -38.88 -7.98 17.28
CA SER A 13 -37.61 -7.33 17.60
C SER A 13 -37.16 -6.55 16.36
N LEU A 14 -37.32 -5.25 16.41
CA LEU A 14 -36.61 -4.30 15.56
C LEU A 14 -35.12 -4.43 15.90
N LEU A 15 -34.41 -5.23 15.10
CA LEU A 15 -32.96 -5.10 15.01
C LEU A 15 -32.72 -3.71 14.44
N GLY A 16 -32.26 -2.80 15.30
CA GLY A 16 -31.74 -1.50 14.90
C GLY A 16 -30.51 -1.77 14.02
N SER A 17 -30.71 -1.72 12.69
CA SER A 17 -29.64 -1.41 11.76
C SER A 17 -29.11 -0.05 12.21
N GLY A 18 -27.86 0.04 12.67
CA GLY A 18 -27.19 1.32 12.83
C GLY A 18 -27.36 2.05 11.50
N ALA A 19 -28.11 3.15 11.52
CA ALA A 19 -28.20 4.01 10.35
C ALA A 19 -26.81 4.62 10.19
N TRP A 20 -26.04 4.13 9.24
CA TRP A 20 -24.93 4.86 8.65
C TRP A 20 -25.54 6.15 8.13
N ALA A 21 -24.89 7.28 8.32
CA ALA A 21 -25.41 8.51 7.73
C ALA A 21 -25.38 8.32 6.21
N ALA A 22 -26.52 8.42 5.60
CA ALA A 22 -26.62 8.36 4.15
C ALA A 22 -25.82 9.52 3.56
N CYS A 23 -25.20 9.31 2.39
CA CYS A 23 -24.52 10.37 1.63
C CYS A 23 -25.32 11.68 1.66
N ALA A 24 -24.65 12.82 1.82
CA ALA A 24 -25.28 14.14 1.96
C ALA A 24 -26.14 14.54 0.74
N PHE A 25 -26.05 13.79 -0.36
CA PHE A 25 -26.85 14.02 -1.58
C PHE A 25 -27.06 12.71 -2.34
N GLU A 26 -28.08 12.66 -3.19
CA GLU A 26 -28.30 11.56 -4.15
C GLU A 26 -27.54 11.85 -5.46
N ASN A 27 -26.63 10.97 -5.83
CA ASN A 27 -25.93 11.06 -7.11
C ASN A 27 -26.76 10.41 -8.22
N THR A 28 -27.09 11.19 -9.25
CA THR A 28 -27.84 10.72 -10.44
C THR A 28 -26.94 10.44 -11.65
N VAL A 29 -25.67 10.82 -11.60
CA VAL A 29 -24.69 10.63 -12.67
C VAL A 29 -24.06 9.24 -12.54
N PRO A 30 -24.07 8.39 -13.59
CA PRO A 30 -23.42 7.09 -13.53
C PRO A 30 -21.89 7.24 -13.42
N LEU A 31 -21.31 6.84 -12.30
CA LEU A 31 -19.89 6.97 -12.02
C LEU A 31 -19.22 5.61 -11.84
N LYS A 32 -17.93 5.54 -12.21
CA LYS A 32 -17.08 4.36 -12.01
C LYS A 32 -15.73 4.76 -11.45
N SER A 33 -15.18 3.92 -10.56
CA SER A 33 -13.81 4.03 -10.10
C SER A 33 -12.99 2.76 -10.36
N LEU A 34 -11.67 2.92 -10.48
CA LEU A 34 -10.70 1.82 -10.51
C LEU A 34 -9.58 2.12 -9.51
N SER A 35 -9.36 1.21 -8.55
CA SER A 35 -8.34 1.33 -7.52
C SER A 35 -7.76 -0.03 -7.11
N ALA A 36 -6.74 -0.01 -6.26
CA ALA A 36 -6.19 -1.21 -5.66
C ALA A 36 -7.21 -1.95 -4.78
N GLY A 37 -7.11 -3.28 -4.70
CA GLY A 37 -8.00 -4.12 -3.89
C GLY A 37 -7.44 -4.37 -2.48
N PHE A 38 -7.74 -3.48 -1.51
CA PHE A 38 -7.49 -3.70 -0.08
C PHE A 38 -8.48 -2.90 0.78
N GLU A 39 -8.54 -3.19 2.09
CA GLU A 39 -9.59 -2.73 2.99
C GLU A 39 -9.83 -1.21 2.99
N ALA A 40 -8.78 -0.40 2.98
CA ALA A 40 -8.95 1.05 2.94
C ALA A 40 -9.67 1.52 1.67
N TRP A 41 -9.33 0.97 0.49
CA TRP A 41 -10.04 1.29 -0.74
C TRP A 41 -11.47 0.78 -0.72
N LYS A 42 -11.70 -0.41 -0.13
CA LYS A 42 -13.05 -0.93 0.05
C LYS A 42 -13.89 0.01 0.91
N ALA A 43 -13.37 0.45 2.07
CA ALA A 43 -14.07 1.37 2.96
C ALA A 43 -14.46 2.69 2.26
N VAL A 44 -13.51 3.29 1.54
CA VAL A 44 -13.73 4.54 0.79
C VAL A 44 -14.77 4.34 -0.32
N THR A 45 -14.67 3.27 -1.09
CA THR A 45 -15.60 3.02 -2.21
C THR A 45 -16.97 2.56 -1.77
N ASP A 46 -17.10 1.87 -0.63
CA ASP A 46 -18.39 1.52 -0.03
C ASP A 46 -19.14 2.81 0.40
N ALA A 47 -18.46 3.76 1.06
CA ALA A 47 -19.04 5.06 1.42
C ALA A 47 -19.41 5.87 0.16
N MET A 48 -18.57 5.88 -0.89
CA MET A 48 -18.95 6.49 -2.17
C MET A 48 -20.22 5.87 -2.76
N ALA A 49 -20.41 4.57 -2.64
CA ALA A 49 -21.56 3.86 -3.19
C ALA A 49 -22.89 4.22 -2.51
N GLU A 50 -22.85 4.70 -1.28
CA GLU A 50 -24.05 5.18 -0.56
C GLU A 50 -24.71 6.37 -1.26
N CYS A 51 -23.95 7.15 -2.07
CA CYS A 51 -24.50 8.25 -2.86
C CYS A 51 -25.37 7.81 -4.05
N GLY A 52 -25.36 6.52 -4.43
CA GLY A 52 -26.09 6.00 -5.60
C GLY A 52 -25.34 6.18 -6.92
N ASN A 53 -25.76 5.41 -7.93
CA ASN A 53 -25.18 5.43 -9.29
C ASN A 53 -23.62 5.38 -9.35
N PHE A 54 -23.01 4.66 -8.43
CA PHE A 54 -21.55 4.48 -8.36
C PHE A 54 -21.17 3.00 -8.40
N GLN A 55 -20.14 2.67 -9.15
CA GLN A 55 -19.56 1.33 -9.26
C GLN A 55 -18.06 1.39 -9.02
N ALA A 56 -17.57 0.65 -8.05
CA ALA A 56 -16.14 0.47 -7.80
C ALA A 56 -15.61 -0.80 -8.44
N GLU A 57 -14.45 -0.72 -9.07
CA GLU A 57 -13.61 -1.86 -9.43
C GLU A 57 -12.36 -1.83 -8.54
N LEU A 58 -12.22 -2.85 -7.69
CA LEU A 58 -11.07 -3.08 -6.83
C LEU A 58 -10.23 -4.20 -7.45
N ASP A 59 -9.04 -3.86 -7.97
CA ASP A 59 -8.22 -4.78 -8.75
C ASP A 59 -6.74 -4.65 -8.40
N GLN A 60 -6.07 -5.77 -8.15
CA GLN A 60 -4.63 -5.77 -7.87
C GLN A 60 -3.80 -5.33 -9.09
N GLU A 61 -4.32 -5.53 -10.31
CA GLU A 61 -3.70 -5.11 -11.56
C GLU A 61 -4.13 -3.70 -12.01
N PHE A 62 -4.75 -2.90 -11.13
CA PHE A 62 -5.25 -1.56 -11.45
C PHE A 62 -4.21 -0.68 -12.14
N ARG A 63 -2.94 -0.77 -11.74
CA ARG A 63 -1.84 0.04 -12.25
C ARG A 63 -1.51 -0.22 -13.72
N THR A 64 -1.77 -1.42 -14.22
CA THR A 64 -1.59 -1.77 -15.64
C THR A 64 -2.81 -1.39 -16.47
N LYS A 65 -4.00 -1.38 -15.87
CA LYS A 65 -5.27 -1.04 -16.52
C LYS A 65 -5.51 0.47 -16.62
N GLN A 66 -5.18 1.23 -15.57
CA GLN A 66 -5.50 2.65 -15.47
C GLN A 66 -5.01 3.51 -16.64
N PRO A 67 -3.75 3.43 -17.12
CA PRO A 67 -3.28 4.31 -18.19
C PRO A 67 -4.16 4.26 -19.43
N ALA A 68 -4.42 3.07 -19.98
CA ALA A 68 -5.26 2.91 -21.17
C ALA A 68 -6.73 3.26 -20.89
N ALA A 69 -7.23 2.96 -19.70
CA ALA A 69 -8.62 3.24 -19.32
C ALA A 69 -8.90 4.75 -19.17
N PHE A 70 -7.92 5.53 -18.69
CA PHE A 70 -8.01 6.98 -18.56
C PHE A 70 -7.68 7.72 -19.87
N GLU A 71 -6.89 7.12 -20.77
CA GLU A 71 -6.61 7.66 -22.11
C GLU A 71 -7.81 7.55 -23.05
N ALA A 72 -8.70 6.60 -22.81
CA ALA A 72 -9.94 6.46 -23.60
C ALA A 72 -10.77 7.75 -23.61
N ASN A 73 -11.54 8.00 -24.69
CA ASN A 73 -12.39 9.16 -24.81
C ASN A 73 -13.81 8.74 -25.24
N PRO A 74 -14.82 8.78 -24.31
CA PRO A 74 -14.70 9.15 -22.90
C PRO A 74 -13.86 8.15 -22.10
N ALA A 75 -13.29 8.60 -20.96
CA ALA A 75 -12.58 7.73 -20.04
C ALA A 75 -13.49 6.60 -19.52
N LEU A 76 -12.93 5.40 -19.32
CA LEU A 76 -13.69 4.25 -18.83
C LEU A 76 -14.05 4.37 -17.34
N TYR A 77 -13.25 5.13 -16.59
CA TYR A 77 -13.46 5.42 -15.17
C TYR A 77 -13.37 6.93 -14.93
N HIS A 78 -14.20 7.42 -14.02
CA HIS A 78 -14.27 8.83 -13.63
C HIS A 78 -13.27 9.15 -12.51
N ILE A 79 -13.10 8.19 -11.59
CA ILE A 79 -12.24 8.27 -10.41
C ILE A 79 -11.17 7.19 -10.50
N GLY A 80 -9.92 7.56 -10.26
CA GLY A 80 -8.80 6.62 -10.11
C GLY A 80 -8.25 6.60 -8.71
N GLY A 81 -7.99 5.41 -8.17
CA GLY A 81 -7.15 5.26 -7.00
C GLY A 81 -5.68 5.24 -7.42
N VAL A 82 -4.87 6.11 -6.83
CA VAL A 82 -3.45 6.23 -7.15
C VAL A 82 -2.60 6.28 -5.89
N SER A 83 -1.31 6.07 -6.06
CA SER A 83 -0.28 6.33 -5.06
C SER A 83 0.83 7.19 -5.67
N ASN A 84 1.80 7.63 -4.85
CA ASN A 84 2.99 8.29 -5.39
C ASN A 84 3.75 7.45 -6.43
N GLY A 85 3.62 6.11 -6.41
CA GLY A 85 4.23 5.23 -7.41
C GLY A 85 3.41 5.04 -8.69
N THR A 86 2.12 5.37 -8.71
CA THR A 86 1.22 5.08 -9.84
C THR A 86 0.64 6.32 -10.52
N ILE A 87 0.74 7.50 -9.92
CA ILE A 87 0.20 8.74 -10.49
C ILE A 87 0.97 9.23 -11.72
N THR A 88 2.27 8.97 -11.78
CA THR A 88 3.19 9.55 -12.78
C THR A 88 2.80 9.23 -14.24
N PRO A 89 2.45 8.00 -14.63
CA PRO A 89 1.99 7.72 -16.00
C PRO A 89 0.77 8.55 -16.40
N LEU A 90 -0.18 8.74 -15.48
CA LEU A 90 -1.40 9.52 -15.73
C LEU A 90 -1.11 11.02 -15.87
N LEU A 91 -0.17 11.55 -15.05
CA LEU A 91 0.31 12.93 -15.17
C LEU A 91 1.00 13.17 -16.51
N ASN A 92 1.90 12.28 -16.91
CA ASN A 92 2.66 12.40 -18.16
C ASN A 92 1.75 12.34 -19.40
N ALA A 93 0.71 11.51 -19.36
CA ALA A 93 -0.28 11.39 -20.42
C ALA A 93 -1.33 12.53 -20.40
N GLY A 94 -1.39 13.36 -19.34
CA GLY A 94 -2.40 14.42 -19.20
C GLY A 94 -3.83 13.86 -19.04
N THR A 95 -3.98 12.64 -18.55
CA THR A 95 -5.28 11.95 -18.47
C THR A 95 -6.03 12.19 -17.17
N ILE A 96 -5.42 12.91 -16.22
CA ILE A 96 -6.05 13.37 -14.97
C ILE A 96 -6.07 14.89 -14.94
N ARG A 97 -7.16 15.46 -14.40
CA ARG A 97 -7.39 16.91 -14.36
C ARG A 97 -6.88 17.54 -13.08
N PRO A 98 -6.48 18.84 -13.12
CA PRO A 98 -6.29 19.64 -11.90
C PRO A 98 -7.59 19.70 -11.10
N LEU A 99 -7.46 19.69 -9.76
CA LEU A 99 -8.59 19.64 -8.83
C LEU A 99 -8.82 20.98 -8.08
N ASP A 100 -8.06 22.04 -8.38
CA ASP A 100 -8.10 23.29 -7.63
C ASP A 100 -9.51 23.89 -7.54
N ASP A 101 -10.25 23.94 -8.67
CA ASP A 101 -11.62 24.47 -8.71
C ASP A 101 -12.62 23.57 -7.95
N LEU A 102 -12.46 22.26 -8.07
CA LEU A 102 -13.30 21.28 -7.36
C LEU A 102 -13.03 21.30 -5.84
N VAL A 103 -11.76 21.43 -5.44
CA VAL A 103 -11.37 21.63 -4.03
C VAL A 103 -11.92 22.94 -3.48
N ALA A 104 -11.83 24.04 -4.22
CA ALA A 104 -12.40 25.31 -3.80
C ALA A 104 -13.92 25.22 -3.59
N LYS A 105 -14.61 24.40 -4.39
CA LYS A 105 -16.07 24.25 -4.38
C LYS A 105 -16.56 23.25 -3.32
N TYR A 106 -15.86 22.14 -3.10
CA TYR A 106 -16.31 21.01 -2.28
C TYR A 106 -15.31 20.50 -1.25
N GLY A 107 -14.06 21.00 -1.26
CA GLY A 107 -12.96 20.48 -0.45
C GLY A 107 -12.74 21.18 0.89
N GLN A 108 -13.79 21.82 1.48
CA GLN A 108 -13.65 22.63 2.71
C GLN A 108 -13.16 21.85 3.93
N ASN A 109 -13.40 20.53 3.95
CA ASN A 109 -13.02 19.64 5.03
C ASN A 109 -11.64 18.98 4.80
N LEU A 110 -10.99 19.23 3.66
CA LEU A 110 -9.69 18.65 3.34
C LEU A 110 -8.57 19.34 4.13
N ALA A 111 -7.72 18.54 4.76
CA ALA A 111 -6.50 19.04 5.40
C ALA A 111 -5.42 19.37 4.36
N PRO A 112 -4.54 20.35 4.62
CA PRO A 112 -3.50 20.75 3.66
C PRO A 112 -2.55 19.62 3.20
N ASN A 113 -2.29 18.63 4.05
CA ASN A 113 -1.46 17.46 3.76
C ASN A 113 -2.14 16.41 2.86
N GLN A 114 -3.45 16.54 2.61
CA GLN A 114 -4.17 15.73 1.63
C GLN A 114 -4.01 16.28 0.20
N LEU A 115 -3.62 17.54 0.02
CA LEU A 115 -3.56 18.21 -1.27
C LEU A 115 -2.22 17.92 -1.97
N ILE A 116 -2.21 16.92 -2.84
CA ILE A 116 -1.00 16.54 -3.60
C ILE A 116 -0.83 17.49 -4.77
N ARG A 117 0.22 18.31 -4.72
CA ARG A 117 0.50 19.32 -5.72
C ARG A 117 1.62 18.90 -6.67
N VAL A 118 1.35 19.06 -7.95
CA VAL A 118 2.33 18.87 -9.03
C VAL A 118 2.34 20.16 -9.85
N ASN A 119 3.51 20.77 -10.03
CA ASN A 119 3.65 22.04 -10.74
C ASN A 119 2.71 23.16 -10.22
N GLY A 120 2.45 23.18 -8.91
CA GLY A 120 1.59 24.17 -8.26
C GLY A 120 0.09 23.85 -8.26
N GLN A 121 -0.39 22.92 -9.08
CA GLN A 121 -1.78 22.50 -9.16
C GLN A 121 -2.05 21.29 -8.27
N ILE A 122 -3.25 21.20 -7.70
CA ILE A 122 -3.72 20.02 -6.95
C ILE A 122 -4.07 18.94 -7.96
N MET A 123 -3.31 17.84 -8.00
CA MET A 123 -3.51 16.75 -8.96
C MET A 123 -4.12 15.49 -8.33
N ALA A 124 -4.04 15.34 -7.01
CA ALA A 124 -4.69 14.26 -6.28
C ALA A 124 -5.08 14.70 -4.87
N ILE A 125 -6.03 13.98 -4.27
CA ILE A 125 -6.40 14.09 -2.85
C ILE A 125 -5.91 12.84 -2.15
N ALA A 126 -4.89 12.95 -1.31
CA ALA A 126 -4.40 11.85 -0.50
C ALA A 126 -5.40 11.50 0.60
N MET A 127 -5.64 10.22 0.79
CA MET A 127 -6.54 9.71 1.83
C MET A 127 -5.79 9.11 3.02
N MET A 128 -4.63 8.53 2.79
CA MET A 128 -3.85 7.83 3.79
C MET A 128 -2.35 7.91 3.52
N VAL A 129 -1.56 7.68 4.54
CA VAL A 129 -0.14 7.34 4.42
C VAL A 129 0.07 5.85 4.56
N ASN A 130 1.11 5.35 3.94
CA ASN A 130 1.47 3.94 3.98
C ASN A 130 2.99 3.77 4.03
N THR A 131 3.43 2.68 4.64
CA THR A 131 4.81 2.22 4.61
C THR A 131 4.84 0.75 4.95
N GLN A 132 5.88 0.04 4.57
CA GLN A 132 6.12 -1.27 5.16
C GLN A 132 6.79 -1.08 6.51
N HIS A 133 6.37 -1.88 7.48
CA HIS A 133 6.96 -1.93 8.82
C HIS A 133 6.89 -3.36 9.37
N LEU A 134 7.59 -3.63 10.47
CA LEU A 134 7.61 -4.97 11.06
C LEU A 134 6.28 -5.29 11.75
N MET A 135 5.63 -6.35 11.31
CA MET A 135 4.55 -7.04 12.01
C MET A 135 5.10 -8.33 12.63
N TYR A 136 4.74 -8.64 13.87
CA TYR A 136 5.27 -9.80 14.57
C TYR A 136 4.30 -10.41 15.56
N ARG A 137 4.41 -11.71 15.79
CA ARG A 137 3.68 -12.46 16.82
C ARG A 137 4.34 -12.23 18.18
N GLU A 138 3.75 -11.32 18.98
CA GLU A 138 4.26 -10.98 20.30
C GLU A 138 4.33 -12.19 21.22
N ASP A 139 3.31 -13.04 21.22
CA ASP A 139 3.24 -14.25 22.02
C ASP A 139 4.42 -15.20 21.74
N ILE A 140 4.75 -15.46 20.47
CA ILE A 140 5.83 -16.35 20.07
C ILE A 140 7.21 -15.76 20.43
N LEU A 141 7.42 -14.46 20.16
CA LEU A 141 8.68 -13.81 20.52
C LEU A 141 8.89 -13.81 22.03
N ALA A 142 7.85 -13.54 22.82
CA ALA A 142 7.90 -13.55 24.28
C ALA A 142 8.21 -14.96 24.82
N ASP A 143 7.52 -15.99 24.34
CA ASP A 143 7.72 -17.39 24.76
C ASP A 143 9.15 -17.89 24.49
N LEU A 144 9.79 -17.42 23.42
CA LEU A 144 11.16 -17.78 23.06
C LEU A 144 12.22 -16.81 23.63
N GLY A 145 11.81 -15.78 24.37
CA GLY A 145 12.71 -14.77 24.92
C GLY A 145 13.46 -13.99 23.81
N ILE A 146 12.78 -13.70 22.71
CA ILE A 146 13.31 -12.93 21.58
C ILE A 146 12.86 -11.48 21.74
N ALA A 147 13.82 -10.54 21.79
CA ALA A 147 13.50 -9.11 21.72
C ALA A 147 12.94 -8.74 20.36
N VAL A 148 12.09 -7.71 20.29
CA VAL A 148 11.57 -7.20 19.03
C VAL A 148 12.73 -6.72 18.14
N PRO A 149 12.90 -7.30 16.94
CA PRO A 149 14.00 -6.93 16.05
C PRO A 149 13.92 -5.48 15.58
N THR A 150 15.07 -4.83 15.48
CA THR A 150 15.21 -3.44 14.99
C THR A 150 16.05 -3.35 13.72
N THR A 151 16.77 -4.42 13.38
CA THR A 151 17.58 -4.54 12.16
C THR A 151 17.24 -5.83 11.41
N TRP A 152 17.56 -5.88 10.12
CA TRP A 152 17.36 -7.09 9.33
C TRP A 152 18.21 -8.28 9.82
N ASP A 153 19.42 -8.03 10.32
CA ASP A 153 20.24 -9.08 10.94
C ASP A 153 19.52 -9.68 12.18
N GLU A 154 18.90 -8.82 12.99
CA GLU A 154 18.11 -9.29 14.15
C GLU A 154 16.83 -10.02 13.73
N VAL A 155 16.16 -9.59 12.63
CA VAL A 155 15.01 -10.31 12.06
C VAL A 155 15.41 -11.72 11.63
N TYR A 156 16.55 -11.86 10.94
CA TYR A 156 17.03 -13.19 10.53
C TYR A 156 17.49 -14.05 11.72
N ALA A 157 18.13 -13.45 12.70
CA ALA A 157 18.50 -14.15 13.95
C ALA A 157 17.25 -14.63 14.72
N ALA A 158 16.19 -13.82 14.78
CA ALA A 158 14.90 -14.20 15.35
C ALA A 158 14.26 -15.34 14.55
N ALA A 159 14.22 -15.22 13.24
CA ALA A 159 13.69 -16.25 12.34
C ALA A 159 14.42 -17.60 12.49
N ALA A 160 15.75 -17.57 12.64
CA ALA A 160 16.53 -18.76 12.90
C ALA A 160 16.12 -19.45 14.20
N LYS A 161 15.98 -18.70 15.32
CA LYS A 161 15.56 -19.24 16.61
C LYS A 161 14.16 -19.84 16.58
N ILE A 162 13.22 -19.16 15.90
CA ILE A 162 11.83 -19.63 15.74
C ILE A 162 11.79 -20.95 14.97
N LYS A 163 12.55 -21.04 13.88
CA LYS A 163 12.69 -22.26 13.06
C LYS A 163 13.34 -23.40 13.87
N GLU A 164 14.44 -23.14 14.59
CA GLU A 164 15.13 -24.10 15.45
C GLU A 164 14.22 -24.63 16.57
N ALA A 165 13.36 -23.77 17.14
CA ALA A 165 12.37 -24.16 18.14
C ALA A 165 11.22 -24.99 17.55
N GLY A 166 11.13 -25.15 16.24
CA GLY A 166 10.10 -25.96 15.57
C GLY A 166 8.68 -25.33 15.63
N VAL A 167 8.58 -24.02 15.80
CA VAL A 167 7.29 -23.32 15.88
C VAL A 167 6.61 -23.31 14.50
N VAL A 168 7.34 -22.88 13.46
CA VAL A 168 6.95 -22.93 12.04
C VAL A 168 8.20 -23.13 11.18
N ASP A 169 8.04 -23.73 10.01
CA ASP A 169 9.17 -24.01 9.09
C ASP A 169 9.68 -22.75 8.40
N HIS A 170 8.77 -21.81 8.11
CA HIS A 170 9.04 -20.56 7.38
C HIS A 170 8.54 -19.36 8.19
N PRO A 171 9.30 -18.88 9.20
CA PRO A 171 8.83 -17.87 10.14
C PRO A 171 8.72 -16.45 9.58
N LEU A 172 9.31 -16.18 8.39
CA LEU A 172 9.36 -14.84 7.80
C LEU A 172 8.54 -14.77 6.51
N GLY A 173 7.60 -13.83 6.47
CA GLY A 173 6.87 -13.45 5.25
C GLY A 173 7.53 -12.28 4.55
N ALA A 174 7.52 -12.28 3.20
CA ALA A 174 8.00 -11.18 2.39
C ALA A 174 7.19 -11.03 1.10
N THR A 175 7.03 -9.79 0.63
CA THR A 175 6.26 -9.46 -0.58
C THR A 175 7.16 -9.49 -1.81
N MET A 176 7.70 -10.66 -2.17
CA MET A 176 8.69 -10.83 -3.23
C MET A 176 8.11 -11.40 -4.54
N ALA A 177 6.78 -11.31 -4.78
CA ALA A 177 6.24 -11.68 -6.08
C ALA A 177 6.99 -10.93 -7.19
N SER A 178 7.45 -11.69 -8.19
CA SER A 178 8.25 -11.16 -9.31
C SER A 178 7.56 -9.97 -9.98
N GLY A 179 8.34 -9.01 -10.42
CA GLY A 179 7.84 -7.74 -10.92
C GLY A 179 7.75 -6.67 -9.82
N TRP A 180 6.59 -6.01 -9.69
CA TRP A 180 6.47 -4.81 -8.87
C TRP A 180 6.80 -5.04 -7.39
N ASN A 181 6.29 -6.10 -6.77
CA ASN A 181 6.52 -6.35 -5.35
C ASN A 181 7.99 -6.59 -5.04
N LEU A 182 8.66 -7.43 -5.84
CA LEU A 182 10.08 -7.73 -5.67
C LEU A 182 10.96 -6.49 -5.84
N ALA A 183 10.64 -5.66 -6.85
CA ALA A 183 11.33 -4.37 -7.04
C ALA A 183 11.18 -3.47 -5.82
N GLN A 184 9.99 -3.44 -5.20
CA GLN A 184 9.71 -2.63 -4.01
C GLN A 184 10.56 -3.06 -2.82
N GLU A 185 10.80 -4.36 -2.62
CA GLU A 185 11.67 -4.84 -1.54
C GLU A 185 13.12 -4.33 -1.72
N PHE A 186 13.64 -4.32 -2.95
CA PHE A 186 14.95 -3.73 -3.23
C PHE A 186 14.93 -2.22 -3.02
N VAL A 187 13.91 -1.52 -3.49
CA VAL A 187 13.75 -0.06 -3.31
C VAL A 187 13.72 0.31 -1.82
N ASN A 188 13.08 -0.50 -1.00
CA ASN A 188 13.07 -0.31 0.45
C ASN A 188 14.44 -0.56 1.10
N MET A 189 15.14 -1.59 0.67
CA MET A 189 16.41 -2.02 1.27
C MET A 189 17.58 -1.11 0.89
N TYR A 190 17.64 -0.66 -0.36
CA TYR A 190 18.78 0.01 -0.97
C TYR A 190 19.20 1.31 -0.28
N PRO A 191 18.28 2.26 0.06
CA PRO A 191 18.63 3.48 0.80
C PRO A 191 19.18 3.20 2.20
N GLY A 192 18.78 2.11 2.82
CA GLY A 192 19.28 1.67 4.13
C GLY A 192 20.78 1.39 4.16
N PHE A 193 21.37 1.09 2.99
CA PHE A 193 22.83 0.97 2.79
C PHE A 193 23.47 2.27 2.27
N GLY A 194 22.76 3.39 2.30
CA GLY A 194 23.25 4.69 1.81
C GLY A 194 23.16 4.86 0.29
N GLY A 195 22.41 3.99 -0.39
CA GLY A 195 22.21 4.07 -1.83
C GLY A 195 21.31 5.24 -2.24
N VAL A 196 21.61 5.84 -3.39
CA VAL A 196 20.77 6.82 -4.10
C VAL A 196 20.36 6.24 -5.44
N TYR A 197 19.10 6.45 -5.86
CA TYR A 197 18.60 5.76 -7.05
C TYR A 197 19.19 6.29 -8.35
N PHE A 198 19.50 7.60 -8.41
CA PHE A 198 19.91 8.29 -9.63
C PHE A 198 21.09 9.23 -9.40
N ASN A 199 21.91 9.36 -10.43
CA ASN A 199 22.90 10.42 -10.58
C ASN A 199 22.23 11.69 -11.16
N ASP A 200 22.95 12.79 -11.18
CA ASP A 200 22.46 14.10 -11.67
C ASP A 200 22.07 14.09 -13.16
N ASP A 201 22.60 13.15 -13.95
CA ASP A 201 22.30 12.98 -15.36
C ASP A 201 21.12 12.01 -15.62
N ASN A 202 20.38 11.64 -14.59
CA ASN A 202 19.30 10.66 -14.58
C ASN A 202 19.75 9.21 -14.88
N SER A 203 21.05 8.92 -14.95
CA SER A 203 21.49 7.51 -14.96
C SER A 203 21.20 6.86 -13.60
N THR A 204 20.98 5.55 -13.59
CA THR A 204 20.77 4.86 -12.30
C THR A 204 22.10 4.66 -11.57
N ALA A 205 22.07 4.81 -10.24
CA ALA A 205 23.22 4.60 -9.36
C ALA A 205 23.15 3.27 -8.59
N VAL A 206 22.21 2.39 -8.94
CA VAL A 206 21.98 1.13 -8.18
C VAL A 206 23.10 0.10 -8.39
N ASN A 207 23.85 0.18 -9.49
CA ASN A 207 25.01 -0.66 -9.73
C ASN A 207 26.21 -0.21 -8.87
N SER A 208 26.16 -0.54 -7.61
CA SER A 208 27.04 -0.03 -6.57
C SER A 208 27.24 -1.07 -5.45
N GLU A 209 28.18 -0.83 -4.54
CA GLU A 209 28.37 -1.66 -3.34
C GLU A 209 27.10 -1.71 -2.47
N ALA A 210 26.37 -0.60 -2.35
CA ALA A 210 25.07 -0.55 -1.65
C ALA A 210 24.04 -1.45 -2.32
N GLY A 211 24.01 -1.50 -3.66
CA GLY A 211 23.13 -2.39 -4.42
C GLY A 211 23.46 -3.86 -4.20
N ILE A 212 24.74 -4.23 -4.19
CA ILE A 212 25.19 -5.59 -3.87
C ILE A 212 24.70 -5.98 -2.47
N LYS A 213 24.96 -5.14 -1.46
CA LYS A 213 24.53 -5.40 -0.07
C LYS A 213 23.02 -5.55 0.05
N ALA A 214 22.23 -4.73 -0.66
CA ALA A 214 20.78 -4.83 -0.67
C ALA A 214 20.31 -6.17 -1.23
N LEU A 215 20.85 -6.60 -2.38
CA LEU A 215 20.52 -7.89 -2.98
C LEU A 215 20.93 -9.06 -2.08
N GLU A 216 22.13 -9.02 -1.50
CA GLU A 216 22.63 -10.08 -0.60
C GLU A 216 21.79 -10.18 0.68
N MET A 217 21.38 -9.04 1.27
CA MET A 217 20.48 -9.02 2.42
C MET A 217 19.14 -9.66 2.07
N MET A 218 18.52 -9.31 0.94
CA MET A 218 17.27 -9.92 0.49
C MET A 218 17.44 -11.45 0.32
N LYS A 219 18.51 -11.90 -0.31
CA LYS A 219 18.78 -13.33 -0.53
C LYS A 219 19.03 -14.10 0.76
N ALA A 220 19.68 -13.49 1.76
CA ALA A 220 19.94 -14.11 3.06
C ALA A 220 18.66 -14.49 3.79
N GLY A 221 17.57 -13.76 3.59
CA GLY A 221 16.27 -14.02 4.18
C GLY A 221 15.53 -15.23 3.60
N LEU A 222 15.81 -15.64 2.36
CA LEU A 222 15.06 -16.68 1.65
C LEU A 222 14.98 -18.01 2.40
N GLN A 223 16.00 -18.38 3.15
CA GLN A 223 16.04 -19.62 3.94
C GLN A 223 14.98 -19.67 5.06
N TYR A 224 14.39 -18.54 5.41
CA TYR A 224 13.35 -18.39 6.44
C TYR A 224 11.96 -18.12 5.87
N MET A 225 11.85 -18.00 4.55
CA MET A 225 10.64 -17.70 3.81
C MET A 225 10.07 -18.92 3.12
N ASP A 226 8.82 -18.85 2.69
CA ASP A 226 8.18 -19.85 1.84
C ASP A 226 9.04 -20.07 0.58
N PRO A 227 9.30 -21.31 0.17
CA PRO A 227 10.05 -21.60 -1.07
C PRO A 227 9.46 -20.96 -2.33
N GLU A 228 8.14 -20.70 -2.33
CA GLU A 228 7.42 -20.05 -3.44
C GLU A 228 7.36 -18.52 -3.28
N VAL A 229 8.30 -17.91 -2.54
CA VAL A 229 8.30 -16.47 -2.23
C VAL A 229 8.23 -15.56 -3.47
N LEU A 230 8.70 -16.01 -4.64
CA LEU A 230 8.63 -15.24 -5.90
C LEU A 230 7.23 -15.13 -6.51
N VAL A 231 6.20 -15.73 -5.90
CA VAL A 231 4.79 -15.51 -6.21
C VAL A 231 4.03 -14.90 -5.02
N SER A 232 4.71 -14.58 -3.93
CA SER A 232 4.12 -14.02 -2.70
C SER A 232 3.92 -12.51 -2.83
N ASP A 233 2.69 -12.10 -3.07
CA ASP A 233 2.27 -10.70 -2.99
C ASP A 233 1.82 -10.32 -1.57
N SER A 234 1.44 -9.07 -1.36
CA SER A 234 1.02 -8.58 -0.04
C SER A 234 -0.25 -9.23 0.50
N THR A 235 -1.16 -9.68 -0.38
CA THR A 235 -2.38 -10.38 0.00
C THR A 235 -2.07 -11.80 0.48
N TYR A 236 -1.19 -12.50 -0.23
CA TYR A 236 -0.74 -13.82 0.17
C TYR A 236 0.00 -13.80 1.51
N VAL A 237 0.92 -12.85 1.71
CA VAL A 237 1.64 -12.68 3.00
C VAL A 237 0.68 -12.36 4.15
N GLN A 238 -0.32 -11.48 3.92
CA GLN A 238 -1.40 -11.21 4.88
C GLN A 238 -2.11 -12.50 5.28
N GLN A 239 -2.55 -13.30 4.30
CA GLN A 239 -3.25 -14.56 4.56
C GLN A 239 -2.38 -15.57 5.31
N GLN A 240 -1.10 -15.71 4.96
CA GLN A 240 -0.16 -16.55 5.73
C GLN A 240 -0.06 -16.11 7.19
N PHE A 241 -0.02 -14.80 7.44
CA PHE A 241 0.03 -14.24 8.79
C PHE A 241 -1.27 -14.53 9.55
N GLN A 242 -2.43 -14.21 8.95
CA GLN A 242 -3.75 -14.49 9.53
C GLN A 242 -3.94 -15.98 9.87
N GLN A 243 -3.39 -16.88 9.07
CA GLN A 243 -3.42 -18.33 9.30
C GLN A 243 -2.36 -18.83 10.29
N GLY A 244 -1.51 -17.94 10.86
CA GLY A 244 -0.45 -18.31 11.79
C GLY A 244 0.70 -19.11 11.17
N LYS A 245 0.85 -19.07 9.86
CA LYS A 245 1.91 -19.80 9.11
C LYS A 245 3.26 -19.09 9.15
N ILE A 246 3.26 -17.79 9.40
CA ILE A 246 4.47 -16.98 9.60
C ILE A 246 4.39 -16.25 10.94
N VAL A 247 5.52 -15.81 11.43
CA VAL A 247 5.67 -15.18 12.76
C VAL A 247 6.05 -13.70 12.64
N MET A 248 6.76 -13.34 11.58
CA MET A 248 7.19 -11.97 11.29
C MET A 248 7.01 -11.67 9.80
N ALA A 249 6.72 -10.42 9.49
CA ALA A 249 6.75 -9.90 8.12
C ALA A 249 7.04 -8.39 8.13
N ASN A 250 7.83 -7.90 7.17
CA ASN A 250 7.85 -6.49 6.84
C ASN A 250 6.74 -6.26 5.79
N LEU A 251 5.62 -5.68 6.23
CA LEU A 251 4.38 -5.64 5.43
C LEU A 251 3.74 -4.25 5.49
N TRP A 252 2.93 -3.93 4.49
CA TRP A 252 2.23 -2.66 4.39
C TRP A 252 1.33 -2.38 5.59
N ALA A 253 1.40 -1.18 6.15
CA ALA A 253 0.58 -0.73 7.27
C ALA A 253 -0.92 -0.91 7.02
N SER A 254 -1.37 -0.73 5.78
CA SER A 254 -2.75 -0.96 5.34
C SER A 254 -3.23 -2.42 5.46
N ARG A 255 -2.35 -3.35 5.80
CA ARG A 255 -2.68 -4.77 6.07
C ARG A 255 -2.79 -5.08 7.56
N ALA A 256 -2.39 -4.14 8.43
CA ALA A 256 -2.30 -4.39 9.86
C ALA A 256 -3.67 -4.67 10.50
N GLY A 257 -4.71 -3.92 10.14
CA GLY A 257 -6.07 -4.12 10.66
C GLY A 257 -6.64 -5.52 10.39
N ALA A 258 -6.28 -6.12 9.25
CA ALA A 258 -6.73 -7.46 8.88
C ALA A 258 -6.21 -8.57 9.83
N MET A 259 -5.14 -8.30 10.59
CA MET A 259 -4.61 -9.27 11.57
C MET A 259 -5.58 -9.51 12.73
N ASP A 260 -6.43 -8.54 13.02
CA ASP A 260 -7.40 -8.60 14.12
C ASP A 260 -8.85 -8.81 13.64
N ASP A 261 -9.06 -9.14 12.37
CA ASP A 261 -10.38 -9.53 11.85
C ASP A 261 -10.78 -10.93 12.38
N PRO A 262 -11.77 -11.04 13.27
CA PRO A 262 -12.15 -12.32 13.87
C PRO A 262 -12.82 -13.28 12.88
N ALA A 263 -13.24 -12.80 11.69
CA ALA A 263 -13.85 -13.64 10.66
C ALA A 263 -12.79 -14.39 9.84
N GLU A 264 -11.58 -13.82 9.69
CA GLU A 264 -10.54 -14.36 8.81
C GLU A 264 -9.24 -14.72 9.52
N SER A 265 -8.95 -14.11 10.71
CA SER A 265 -7.69 -14.25 11.40
C SER A 265 -7.73 -15.24 12.55
N GLN A 266 -6.76 -16.14 12.60
CA GLN A 266 -6.50 -17.07 13.74
C GLN A 266 -5.53 -16.47 14.77
N VAL A 267 -5.03 -15.26 14.51
CA VAL A 267 -4.00 -14.59 15.33
C VAL A 267 -4.48 -13.28 15.97
N VAL A 268 -5.80 -13.11 16.08
CA VAL A 268 -6.44 -11.94 16.68
C VAL A 268 -5.83 -11.62 18.04
N GLY A 269 -5.45 -10.36 18.27
CA GLY A 269 -4.83 -9.85 19.50
C GLY A 269 -3.37 -10.28 19.73
N LYS A 270 -2.75 -11.04 18.82
CA LYS A 270 -1.40 -11.58 18.96
C LYS A 270 -0.34 -10.90 18.11
N VAL A 271 -0.75 -10.11 17.14
CA VAL A 271 0.15 -9.41 16.24
C VAL A 271 0.39 -8.00 16.73
N LYS A 272 1.65 -7.60 16.77
CA LYS A 272 2.07 -6.25 17.16
C LYS A 272 2.89 -5.62 16.04
N MET A 273 2.97 -4.29 16.08
CA MET A 273 3.62 -3.45 15.08
C MET A 273 4.86 -2.79 15.65
N ALA A 274 5.94 -2.78 14.90
CA ALA A 274 7.18 -2.07 15.22
C ALA A 274 7.68 -1.30 13.98
N ALA A 275 8.63 -0.39 14.16
CA ALA A 275 9.28 0.29 13.04
C ALA A 275 9.82 -0.70 12.00
N ALA A 276 9.91 -0.28 10.74
CA ALA A 276 10.61 -1.05 9.72
C ALA A 276 12.06 -1.33 10.17
N PRO A 277 12.56 -2.56 9.99
CA PRO A 277 13.94 -2.90 10.39
C PRO A 277 14.96 -2.06 9.61
N MET A 278 16.02 -1.64 10.26
CA MET A 278 17.13 -0.96 9.61
C MET A 278 18.02 -1.95 8.85
N ALA A 279 18.57 -1.55 7.71
CA ALA A 279 19.58 -2.35 6.99
C ALA A 279 20.93 -2.38 7.74
N VAL A 280 21.27 -1.28 8.40
CA VAL A 280 22.46 -1.16 9.27
C VAL A 280 22.06 -0.48 10.59
N PRO A 281 22.65 -0.89 11.74
CA PRO A 281 22.33 -0.28 13.03
C PRO A 281 22.52 1.24 13.01
N GLY A 282 21.52 1.99 13.48
CA GLY A 282 21.53 3.46 13.53
C GLY A 282 21.27 4.14 12.18
N GLY A 283 21.00 3.37 11.12
CA GLY A 283 20.61 3.88 9.81
C GLY A 283 19.12 4.28 9.73
N ALA A 284 18.68 4.60 8.53
CA ALA A 284 17.26 4.77 8.26
C ALA A 284 16.54 3.42 8.26
N PRO A 285 15.26 3.36 8.67
CA PRO A 285 14.43 2.17 8.44
C PRO A 285 14.43 1.79 6.95
N ALA A 286 14.58 0.50 6.66
CA ALA A 286 14.65 -0.02 5.29
C ALA A 286 13.24 -0.10 4.68
N THR A 287 12.71 1.04 4.33
CA THR A 287 11.40 1.23 3.69
C THR A 287 11.34 2.54 2.94
N THR A 288 10.20 2.82 2.30
CA THR A 288 9.87 4.12 1.71
C THR A 288 8.51 4.59 2.20
N LEU A 289 8.31 5.92 2.23
CA LEU A 289 7.04 6.52 2.63
C LEU A 289 6.14 6.68 1.40
N TRP A 290 4.87 6.33 1.57
CA TRP A 290 3.83 6.32 0.55
C TRP A 290 2.61 7.11 0.99
N TRP A 291 1.84 7.57 0.01
CA TRP A 291 0.45 7.97 0.17
C TRP A 291 -0.40 7.28 -0.88
N ASP A 292 -1.65 7.02 -0.56
CA ASP A 292 -2.70 6.62 -1.49
C ASP A 292 -3.77 7.70 -1.53
N GLY A 293 -4.41 7.90 -2.68
CA GLY A 293 -5.41 8.93 -2.85
C GLY A 293 -6.12 8.83 -4.19
N ILE A 294 -6.99 9.80 -4.45
CA ILE A 294 -7.86 9.81 -5.63
C ILE A 294 -7.43 10.86 -6.64
N VAL A 295 -7.70 10.54 -7.91
CA VAL A 295 -7.61 11.45 -9.06
C VAL A 295 -8.92 11.42 -9.85
N ILE A 296 -9.18 12.46 -10.64
CA ILE A 296 -10.34 12.58 -11.54
C ILE A 296 -9.85 12.61 -12.98
N ALA A 297 -10.51 11.85 -13.87
CA ALA A 297 -10.17 11.78 -15.27
C ALA A 297 -10.34 13.14 -15.99
N THR A 298 -9.51 13.39 -17.02
CA THR A 298 -9.64 14.56 -17.90
C THR A 298 -10.73 14.33 -18.97
N ASN A 299 -10.80 13.14 -19.55
CA ASN A 299 -11.67 12.79 -20.69
C ASN A 299 -13.11 12.44 -20.25
N ILE A 300 -13.70 13.27 -19.38
CA ILE A 300 -15.09 13.22 -18.93
C ILE A 300 -15.66 14.63 -18.96
N SER A 301 -16.98 14.77 -18.96
CA SER A 301 -17.63 16.08 -18.89
C SER A 301 -17.40 16.78 -17.54
N ASP A 302 -17.61 18.09 -17.49
CA ASP A 302 -17.51 18.85 -16.24
C ASP A 302 -18.60 18.46 -15.24
N GLU A 303 -19.79 18.06 -15.72
CA GLU A 303 -20.86 17.53 -14.88
C GLU A 303 -20.46 16.21 -14.20
N GLU A 304 -19.86 15.28 -14.96
CA GLU A 304 -19.33 14.02 -14.44
C GLU A 304 -18.18 14.26 -13.47
N ALA A 305 -17.29 15.21 -13.75
CA ALA A 305 -16.18 15.55 -12.86
C ALA A 305 -16.66 16.18 -11.54
N ASP A 306 -17.67 17.06 -11.59
CA ASP A 306 -18.29 17.68 -10.43
C ASP A 306 -18.95 16.59 -9.54
N ALA A 307 -19.74 15.71 -10.15
CA ALA A 307 -20.37 14.58 -9.47
C ALA A 307 -19.34 13.60 -8.89
N ALA A 308 -18.31 13.24 -9.67
CA ALA A 308 -17.26 12.34 -9.24
C ALA A 308 -16.49 12.88 -8.01
N PHE A 309 -16.14 14.18 -8.03
CA PHE A 309 -15.44 14.78 -6.91
C PHE A 309 -16.32 14.87 -5.66
N ARG A 310 -17.60 15.20 -5.80
CA ARG A 310 -18.55 15.22 -4.65
C ARG A 310 -18.71 13.84 -4.04
N VAL A 311 -18.92 12.81 -4.84
CA VAL A 311 -18.99 11.41 -4.36
C VAL A 311 -17.68 11.00 -3.69
N ALA A 312 -16.53 11.41 -4.25
CA ALA A 312 -15.24 11.15 -3.62
C ALA A 312 -15.09 11.82 -2.25
N MET A 313 -15.64 13.02 -2.04
CA MET A 313 -15.60 13.71 -0.73
C MET A 313 -16.41 12.98 0.35
N GLU A 314 -17.54 12.35 -0.01
CA GLU A 314 -18.28 11.46 0.91
C GLU A 314 -17.46 10.22 1.30
N GLY A 315 -16.73 9.63 0.33
CA GLY A 315 -15.78 8.54 0.61
C GLY A 315 -14.59 8.95 1.47
N LEU A 316 -14.32 10.25 1.60
CA LEU A 316 -13.18 10.80 2.36
C LEU A 316 -13.66 11.64 3.57
N ASP A 317 -14.78 11.30 4.16
CA ASP A 317 -15.34 12.02 5.28
C ASP A 317 -14.99 11.42 6.66
N GLU A 318 -15.37 12.14 7.70
CA GLU A 318 -15.14 11.74 9.09
C GLU A 318 -15.94 10.50 9.49
N GLU A 319 -17.10 10.26 8.89
CA GLU A 319 -17.98 9.13 9.23
C GLU A 319 -17.41 7.82 8.69
N MET A 320 -16.94 7.84 7.44
CA MET A 320 -16.21 6.70 6.85
C MET A 320 -15.00 6.34 7.72
N VAL A 321 -14.20 7.34 8.13
CA VAL A 321 -13.00 7.11 8.96
C VAL A 321 -13.37 6.54 10.33
N LYS A 322 -14.40 7.07 11.02
CA LYS A 322 -14.83 6.54 12.31
C LYS A 322 -15.28 5.09 12.25
N ALA A 323 -15.96 4.71 11.17
CA ALA A 323 -16.41 3.36 10.95
C ALA A 323 -15.27 2.40 10.60
N ASN A 324 -14.18 2.91 10.00
CA ASN A 324 -13.06 2.12 9.46
C ASN A 324 -11.70 2.63 9.97
N ASN A 325 -11.64 3.07 11.24
CA ASN A 325 -10.45 3.73 11.81
C ASN A 325 -9.17 2.92 11.62
N ASP A 326 -9.24 1.61 11.81
CA ASP A 326 -8.06 0.72 11.80
C ASP A 326 -7.74 0.11 10.42
N ALA A 327 -8.54 0.47 9.38
CA ALA A 327 -8.28 0.01 8.01
C ALA A 327 -7.07 0.69 7.35
N ALA A 328 -6.67 1.88 7.84
CA ALA A 328 -5.53 2.63 7.32
C ALA A 328 -5.01 3.66 8.34
N ILE A 329 -3.89 4.29 7.99
CA ILE A 329 -3.41 5.50 8.67
C ILE A 329 -3.92 6.70 7.89
N TRP A 330 -5.13 7.11 8.22
CA TRP A 330 -5.85 8.12 7.50
C TRP A 330 -5.26 9.54 7.66
N LEU A 331 -5.28 10.31 6.59
CA LEU A 331 -5.01 11.75 6.59
C LEU A 331 -6.29 12.57 6.79
N ILE A 332 -7.41 11.90 6.94
CA ILE A 332 -8.76 12.46 6.98
C ILE A 332 -9.12 12.84 8.41
N THR A 333 -9.89 13.91 8.57
CA THR A 333 -10.41 14.35 9.87
C THR A 333 -11.20 13.23 10.55
N GLY A 334 -11.06 13.13 11.88
CA GLY A 334 -11.72 12.08 12.69
C GLY A 334 -10.86 10.85 12.93
N TYR A 335 -9.73 10.71 12.24
CA TYR A 335 -8.80 9.60 12.49
C TYR A 335 -8.20 9.68 13.90
N VAL A 336 -8.23 8.57 14.60
CA VAL A 336 -7.60 8.40 15.92
C VAL A 336 -6.53 7.33 15.81
N PRO A 337 -5.22 7.70 15.84
CA PRO A 337 -4.14 6.72 15.76
C PRO A 337 -4.23 5.67 16.86
N GLY A 338 -4.32 4.39 16.46
CA GLY A 338 -4.31 3.21 17.32
C GLY A 338 -3.03 2.41 17.21
N GLU A 339 -3.04 1.16 17.71
CA GLU A 339 -1.89 0.23 17.64
C GLU A 339 -1.42 0.00 16.18
N VAL A 340 -2.34 -0.02 15.22
CA VAL A 340 -2.05 -0.19 13.77
C VAL A 340 -1.10 0.89 13.26
N ALA A 341 -1.18 2.10 13.79
CA ALA A 341 -0.35 3.24 13.37
C ALA A 341 1.07 3.20 13.95
N LEU A 342 1.31 2.45 15.03
CA LEU A 342 2.57 2.53 15.78
C LEU A 342 3.79 2.24 14.90
N GLY A 343 3.76 1.18 14.08
CA GLY A 343 4.87 0.82 13.21
C GLY A 343 5.21 1.93 12.21
N THR A 344 4.19 2.52 11.59
CA THR A 344 4.38 3.63 10.64
C THR A 344 4.86 4.90 11.34
N VAL A 345 4.27 5.27 12.48
CA VAL A 345 4.68 6.47 13.22
C VAL A 345 6.13 6.34 13.66
N GLN A 346 6.53 5.21 14.26
CA GLN A 346 7.91 4.95 14.64
C GLN A 346 8.87 4.98 13.45
N THR A 347 8.44 4.43 12.31
CA THR A 347 9.22 4.45 11.07
C THR A 347 9.42 5.86 10.54
N ALA A 348 8.33 6.62 10.40
CA ALA A 348 8.36 7.97 9.82
C ALA A 348 9.03 9.01 10.72
N THR A 349 9.05 8.78 12.05
CA THR A 349 9.66 9.67 13.05
C THR A 349 11.03 9.17 13.56
N ALA A 350 11.61 8.18 12.89
CA ALA A 350 12.96 7.72 13.21
C ALA A 350 13.97 8.87 13.15
N PRO A 351 15.08 8.83 13.91
CA PRO A 351 16.11 9.89 13.90
C PRO A 351 16.64 10.20 12.49
N THR A 352 16.72 9.18 11.64
CA THR A 352 16.94 9.29 10.19
C THR A 352 15.72 8.71 9.51
N PRO A 353 14.72 9.51 9.09
CA PRO A 353 13.51 8.98 8.49
C PRO A 353 13.78 8.38 7.10
N PRO A 354 13.03 7.37 6.67
CA PRO A 354 13.15 6.84 5.32
C PRO A 354 12.69 7.86 4.28
N PRO A 355 13.20 7.78 3.03
CA PRO A 355 12.77 8.67 1.96
C PRO A 355 11.33 8.37 1.53
N ALA A 356 10.66 9.37 0.95
CA ALA A 356 9.45 9.11 0.17
C ALA A 356 9.81 8.36 -1.13
N TYR A 357 8.92 7.47 -1.58
CA TYR A 357 9.07 6.87 -2.92
C TYR A 357 8.98 7.98 -3.98
N PRO A 358 9.97 8.10 -4.91
CA PRO A 358 9.97 9.16 -5.89
C PRO A 358 8.85 9.02 -6.93
N SER A 359 8.01 10.05 -7.09
CA SER A 359 6.94 10.10 -8.09
C SER A 359 7.48 10.62 -9.43
N THR A 360 8.41 9.90 -10.05
CA THR A 360 9.08 10.30 -11.30
C THR A 360 9.04 9.19 -12.34
N THR A 361 9.11 9.57 -13.62
CA THR A 361 9.18 8.60 -14.73
C THR A 361 10.40 7.69 -14.60
N GLN A 362 11.56 8.27 -14.24
CA GLN A 362 12.80 7.52 -14.01
C GLN A 362 12.59 6.41 -12.98
N MET A 363 11.91 6.72 -11.87
CA MET A 363 11.67 5.73 -10.82
C MET A 363 10.77 4.58 -11.29
N GLY A 364 9.75 4.87 -12.09
CA GLY A 364 8.89 3.84 -12.68
C GLY A 364 9.66 2.89 -13.62
N LEU A 365 10.55 3.46 -14.45
CA LEU A 365 11.41 2.68 -15.34
C LEU A 365 12.42 1.83 -14.58
N LEU A 366 13.05 2.40 -13.55
CA LEU A 366 13.97 1.67 -12.68
C LEU A 366 13.26 0.54 -11.93
N HIS A 367 12.09 0.82 -11.40
CA HIS A 367 11.26 -0.17 -10.69
C HIS A 367 10.94 -1.36 -11.60
N THR A 368 10.60 -1.11 -12.86
CA THR A 368 10.36 -2.16 -13.86
C THR A 368 11.64 -2.98 -14.12
N ALA A 369 12.77 -2.33 -14.32
CA ALA A 369 14.06 -3.01 -14.54
C ALA A 369 14.45 -3.89 -13.34
N LEU A 370 14.28 -3.38 -12.10
CA LEU A 370 14.50 -4.14 -10.87
C LEU A 370 13.64 -5.40 -10.82
N GLY A 371 12.34 -5.27 -11.05
CA GLY A 371 11.38 -6.38 -10.97
C GLY A 371 11.64 -7.48 -12.00
N ASN A 372 12.19 -7.12 -13.16
CA ASN A 372 12.50 -8.06 -14.23
C ASN A 372 13.82 -8.79 -14.01
N GLU A 373 14.83 -8.15 -13.43
CA GLU A 373 16.20 -8.68 -13.39
C GLU A 373 16.56 -9.36 -12.05
N ILE A 374 15.97 -8.93 -10.92
CA ILE A 374 16.28 -9.48 -9.58
C ILE A 374 15.94 -10.98 -9.46
N PRO A 375 14.87 -11.54 -10.07
CA PRO A 375 14.57 -12.96 -9.96
C PRO A 375 15.75 -13.88 -10.30
N ALA A 376 16.54 -13.54 -11.33
CA ALA A 376 17.71 -14.32 -11.73
C ALA A 376 18.82 -14.39 -10.66
N PHE A 377 18.93 -13.35 -9.81
CA PHE A 377 19.83 -13.37 -8.66
C PHE A 377 19.30 -14.26 -7.53
N LEU A 378 18.03 -14.14 -7.19
CA LEU A 378 17.45 -14.90 -6.09
C LEU A 378 17.40 -16.40 -6.38
N THR A 379 17.16 -16.79 -7.64
CA THR A 379 17.22 -18.19 -8.10
C THR A 379 18.64 -18.74 -8.24
N GLY A 380 19.66 -17.86 -8.21
CA GLY A 380 21.06 -18.25 -8.34
C GLY A 380 21.56 -18.40 -9.80
N GLU A 381 20.74 -17.97 -10.78
CA GLU A 381 21.12 -17.96 -12.20
C GLU A 381 22.17 -16.88 -12.52
N ARG A 382 22.20 -15.81 -11.70
CA ARG A 382 23.09 -14.66 -11.89
C ARG A 382 23.65 -14.20 -10.53
N ASP A 383 24.88 -13.72 -10.49
CA ASP A 383 25.42 -13.07 -9.28
C ASP A 383 24.91 -11.63 -9.12
N ALA A 384 25.16 -11.01 -7.94
CA ALA A 384 24.67 -9.70 -7.63
C ALA A 384 25.22 -8.62 -8.57
N ALA A 385 26.51 -8.65 -8.89
CA ALA A 385 27.15 -7.66 -9.76
C ALA A 385 26.60 -7.72 -11.19
N ALA A 386 26.48 -8.93 -11.76
CA ALA A 386 25.89 -9.14 -13.08
C ALA A 386 24.40 -8.77 -13.12
N THR A 387 23.67 -8.98 -12.02
CA THR A 387 22.26 -8.56 -11.91
C THR A 387 22.12 -7.05 -11.91
N LEU A 388 22.92 -6.33 -11.13
CA LEU A 388 22.94 -4.86 -11.10
C LEU A 388 23.34 -4.26 -12.46
N ALA A 389 24.31 -4.85 -13.14
CA ALA A 389 24.68 -4.44 -14.50
C ALA A 389 23.54 -4.66 -15.51
N ALA A 390 22.75 -5.74 -15.37
CA ALA A 390 21.58 -5.98 -16.22
C ALA A 390 20.45 -4.98 -15.92
N ILE A 391 20.22 -4.64 -14.63
CA ILE A 391 19.25 -3.60 -14.22
C ILE A 391 19.64 -2.25 -14.83
N GLU A 392 20.92 -1.87 -14.72
CA GLU A 392 21.43 -0.61 -15.30
C GLU A 392 21.25 -0.57 -16.81
N ALA A 393 21.55 -1.65 -17.52
CA ALA A 393 21.37 -1.74 -18.98
C ALA A 393 19.89 -1.66 -19.39
N SER A 394 19.00 -2.39 -18.70
CA SER A 394 17.57 -2.38 -18.93
C SER A 394 16.97 -1.00 -18.67
N TYR A 395 17.32 -0.37 -17.54
CA TYR A 395 16.90 0.99 -17.22
C TYR A 395 17.39 2.00 -18.28
N THR A 396 18.68 1.96 -18.63
CA THR A 396 19.29 2.90 -19.59
C THR A 396 18.57 2.85 -20.93
N THR A 397 18.23 1.66 -21.43
CA THR A 397 17.48 1.48 -22.67
C THR A 397 16.12 2.15 -22.58
N SER A 398 15.33 1.81 -21.56
CA SER A 398 13.99 2.36 -21.37
C SER A 398 13.99 3.88 -21.11
N ALA A 399 15.01 4.39 -20.37
CA ALA A 399 15.14 5.82 -20.07
C ALA A 399 15.46 6.65 -21.32
N LYS A 400 16.28 6.13 -22.24
CA LYS A 400 16.55 6.76 -23.53
C LYS A 400 15.32 6.74 -24.43
N GLU A 401 14.61 5.61 -24.51
CA GLU A 401 13.36 5.50 -25.26
C GLU A 401 12.28 6.46 -24.75
N ALA A 402 12.21 6.67 -23.45
CA ALA A 402 11.28 7.62 -22.81
C ALA A 402 11.76 9.09 -22.86
N GLY A 403 12.97 9.37 -23.37
CA GLY A 403 13.53 10.72 -23.46
C GLY A 403 13.88 11.37 -22.12
N VAL A 404 13.99 10.59 -21.04
CA VAL A 404 14.35 11.08 -19.71
C VAL A 404 15.87 11.04 -19.48
N MET A 405 16.60 10.41 -20.40
CA MET A 405 18.07 10.32 -20.43
C MET A 405 18.57 10.53 -21.86
N GLN A 406 19.74 11.15 -22.04
CA GLN A 406 20.35 11.41 -23.37
C GLN A 406 21.18 10.22 -23.87
#